data_2273c089ede4bd544e882e88f256c2eb
#
_entry.id   2273c089ede4bd544e882e88f256c2eb
#
_cell.length_a   1.000
_cell.length_b   1.000
_cell.length_c   1.000
_cell.angle_alpha   90.00
_cell.angle_beta   90.00
_cell.angle_gamma   90.00
#
_symmetry.space_group_name_H-M   'P 1'
#
loop_
_entity.id
_entity.type
_entity.pdbx_description
1 polymer ?
#
loop_
_entity_poly.entity_id
_entity_poly.type
_entity_poly.pdbx_seq_one_letter_code
_entity_poly.pdbx_strand_id
1 'polypeptide(L)'
;MKNTKLHKLNRRKARIKGKLKFDKPRLVVSKTLAFNYLQLVDDDKCRTLVSASDMKAKKGTKMEKAKQVGIELAKKAQEMKVSEVIFDRNGYKYHGRVRAMADGAREGGLKF
;
A
#
# COMPACT_ATOMS: atom_id res chain seq x y z
N MET A 1 -23.78 -16.32 11.77
CA MET A 1 -23.62 -14.99 12.36
C MET A 1 -22.62 -14.17 11.56
N LYS A 2 -22.96 -12.94 11.26
CA LYS A 2 -22.10 -12.10 10.43
C LYS A 2 -20.85 -11.66 11.21
N ASN A 3 -19.69 -11.67 10.55
CA ASN A 3 -18.46 -11.15 11.12
C ASN A 3 -18.51 -9.61 11.11
N THR A 4 -18.77 -9.00 12.26
CA THR A 4 -18.92 -7.55 12.37
C THR A 4 -17.63 -6.79 12.06
N LYS A 5 -16.46 -7.38 12.34
CA LYS A 5 -15.16 -6.75 12.02
C LYS A 5 -14.95 -6.64 10.52
N LEU A 6 -15.24 -7.70 9.79
CA LEU A 6 -15.12 -7.71 8.32
C LEU A 6 -16.10 -6.72 7.70
N HIS A 7 -17.33 -6.69 8.21
CA HIS A 7 -18.36 -5.77 7.71
C HIS A 7 -17.95 -4.30 7.90
N LYS A 8 -17.41 -3.95 9.07
CA LYS A 8 -16.91 -2.60 9.34
C LYS A 8 -15.72 -2.24 8.44
N LEU A 9 -14.81 -3.18 8.22
CA LEU A 9 -13.67 -2.97 7.32
C LEU A 9 -14.12 -2.70 5.90
N ASN A 10 -15.08 -3.46 5.38
CA ASN A 10 -15.61 -3.28 4.04
C ASN A 10 -16.28 -1.92 3.87
N ARG A 11 -17.00 -1.44 4.87
CA ARG A 11 -17.60 -0.10 4.86
C ARG A 11 -16.52 0.99 4.79
N ARG A 12 -15.44 0.84 5.55
CA ARG A 12 -14.32 1.80 5.53
C ARG A 12 -13.64 1.82 4.17
N LYS A 13 -13.43 0.66 3.56
CA LYS A 13 -12.87 0.55 2.21
C LYS A 13 -13.71 1.30 1.20
N ALA A 14 -15.02 1.10 1.23
CA ALA A 14 -15.95 1.76 0.31
C ALA A 14 -15.90 3.28 0.47
N ARG A 15 -15.90 3.79 1.71
CA ARG A 15 -15.83 5.23 1.97
C ARG A 15 -14.52 5.86 1.49
N ILE A 16 -13.40 5.17 1.71
CA ILE A 16 -12.09 5.65 1.26
C ILE A 16 -12.06 5.73 -0.27
N LYS A 17 -12.50 4.67 -0.96
CA LYS A 17 -12.55 4.64 -2.43
C LYS A 17 -13.44 5.74 -2.99
N GLY A 18 -14.57 6.02 -2.35
CA GLY A 18 -15.48 7.08 -2.78
C GLY A 18 -14.90 8.48 -2.69
N LYS A 19 -13.86 8.68 -1.88
CA LYS A 19 -13.18 9.96 -1.69
C LYS A 19 -11.95 10.13 -2.58
N LEU A 20 -11.39 9.03 -3.10
CA LEU A 20 -10.18 9.06 -3.90
C LEU A 20 -10.48 9.46 -5.34
N LYS A 21 -9.61 10.27 -5.91
CA LYS A 21 -9.62 10.59 -7.33
C LYS A 21 -8.65 9.64 -8.02
N PHE A 22 -9.12 8.92 -9.04
CA PHE A 22 -8.33 7.89 -9.71
C PHE A 22 -7.70 8.38 -11.02
N ASP A 23 -7.24 9.64 -11.03
CA ASP A 23 -6.46 10.21 -12.14
C ASP A 23 -4.99 9.79 -12.11
N LYS A 24 -4.55 9.10 -11.06
CA LYS A 24 -3.19 8.61 -10.85
C LYS A 24 -3.23 7.15 -10.43
N PRO A 25 -2.10 6.42 -10.62
CA PRO A 25 -2.00 5.07 -10.07
C PRO A 25 -2.24 5.07 -8.56
N ARG A 26 -2.86 4.02 -8.07
CA ARG A 26 -3.22 3.88 -6.66
C ARG A 26 -2.25 2.94 -5.97
N LEU A 27 -1.65 3.44 -4.88
CA LEU A 27 -0.75 2.64 -4.05
C LEU A 27 -1.58 1.97 -2.95
N VAL A 28 -1.79 0.67 -3.08
CA VAL A 28 -2.65 -0.10 -2.18
C VAL A 28 -1.81 -0.86 -1.18
N VAL A 29 -2.09 -0.69 0.11
CA VAL A 29 -1.43 -1.41 1.18
C VAL A 29 -2.26 -2.62 1.60
N SER A 30 -1.58 -3.71 1.91
CA SER A 30 -2.20 -4.91 2.48
C SER A 30 -1.23 -5.53 3.49
N LYS A 31 -1.76 -6.15 4.52
CA LYS A 31 -0.92 -6.80 5.54
C LYS A 31 -1.61 -8.03 6.11
N THR A 32 -0.79 -9.01 6.47
CA THR A 32 -1.20 -10.17 7.24
C THR A 32 -0.46 -10.14 8.59
N LEU A 33 -0.67 -11.15 9.43
CA LEU A 33 0.06 -11.26 10.70
C LEU A 33 1.59 -11.28 10.47
N ALA A 34 2.04 -11.95 9.41
CA ALA A 34 3.46 -12.19 9.16
C ALA A 34 4.07 -11.24 8.14
N PHE A 35 3.30 -10.74 7.17
CA PHE A 35 3.85 -10.09 5.99
C PHE A 35 3.19 -8.75 5.68
N ASN A 36 3.96 -7.88 5.02
CA ASN A 36 3.50 -6.61 4.48
C ASN A 36 3.53 -6.67 2.96
N TYR A 37 2.53 -6.06 2.31
CA TYR A 37 2.42 -6.01 0.86
C TYR A 37 2.09 -4.60 0.40
N LEU A 38 2.71 -4.17 -0.69
CA LEU A 38 2.33 -2.96 -1.40
C LEU A 38 2.11 -3.29 -2.87
N GLN A 39 1.09 -2.70 -3.47
CA GLN A 39 0.78 -2.87 -4.88
C GLN A 39 0.52 -1.50 -5.49
N LEU A 40 1.06 -1.27 -6.68
CA LEU A 40 0.74 -0.09 -7.47
C LEU A 40 -0.24 -0.51 -8.54
N VAL A 41 -1.47 0.00 -8.46
CA VAL A 41 -2.59 -0.42 -9.30
C VAL A 41 -2.97 0.70 -10.26
N ASP A 42 -3.15 0.36 -11.52
CA ASP A 42 -3.72 1.26 -12.51
C ASP A 42 -5.20 0.92 -12.67
N ASP A 43 -6.07 1.78 -12.14
CA ASP A 43 -7.51 1.56 -12.16
C ASP A 43 -8.08 1.66 -13.59
N ASP A 44 -7.51 2.50 -14.45
CA ASP A 44 -7.96 2.63 -15.84
C ASP A 44 -7.76 1.32 -16.61
N LYS A 45 -6.63 0.65 -16.38
CA LYS A 45 -6.30 -0.61 -17.04
C LYS A 45 -6.67 -1.83 -16.19
N CYS A 46 -7.19 -1.62 -15.00
CA CYS A 46 -7.60 -2.67 -14.05
C CYS A 46 -6.50 -3.70 -13.81
N ARG A 47 -5.26 -3.25 -13.63
CA ARG A 47 -4.13 -4.17 -13.40
C ARG A 47 -3.12 -3.60 -12.42
N THR A 48 -2.38 -4.52 -11.79
CA THR A 48 -1.26 -4.18 -10.90
C THR A 48 -0.01 -3.91 -11.75
N LEU A 49 0.56 -2.72 -11.62
CA LEU A 49 1.77 -2.34 -12.35
C LEU A 49 3.03 -2.93 -11.72
N VAL A 50 3.18 -2.75 -10.42
CA VAL A 50 4.30 -3.30 -9.64
C VAL A 50 3.81 -3.71 -8.27
N SER A 51 4.53 -4.62 -7.62
CA SER A 51 4.23 -5.03 -6.26
C SER A 51 5.53 -5.28 -5.49
N ALA A 52 5.44 -5.17 -4.17
CA ALA A 52 6.56 -5.47 -3.27
C ALA A 52 6.01 -6.09 -1.99
N SER A 53 6.78 -6.98 -1.39
CA SER A 53 6.44 -7.60 -0.13
C SER A 53 7.70 -7.95 0.65
N ASP A 54 7.54 -8.25 1.93
CA ASP A 54 8.63 -8.66 2.81
C ASP A 54 8.70 -10.17 3.04
N MET A 55 8.03 -10.96 2.19
CA MET A 55 8.00 -12.42 2.34
C MET A 55 9.39 -13.04 2.36
N LYS A 56 10.36 -12.44 1.66
CA LYS A 56 11.74 -12.94 1.61
C LYS A 56 12.67 -12.25 2.58
N ALA A 57 12.20 -11.27 3.33
CA ALA A 57 13.02 -10.55 4.31
C ALA A 57 13.25 -11.43 5.54
N LYS A 58 14.52 -11.63 5.91
CA LYS A 58 14.90 -12.51 7.00
C LYS A 58 15.21 -11.78 8.30
N LYS A 59 15.51 -10.50 8.24
CA LYS A 59 15.96 -9.71 9.40
C LYS A 59 15.14 -8.44 9.55
N GLY A 60 14.99 -8.00 10.79
CA GLY A 60 14.34 -6.76 11.13
C GLY A 60 12.97 -6.94 11.76
N THR A 61 12.49 -5.90 12.40
CA THR A 61 11.14 -5.85 12.96
C THR A 61 10.11 -5.72 11.83
N LYS A 62 8.84 -5.93 12.15
CA LYS A 62 7.76 -5.75 11.18
C LYS A 62 7.72 -4.31 10.65
N MET A 63 8.04 -3.33 11.48
CA MET A 63 8.09 -1.92 11.08
C MET A 63 9.24 -1.64 10.11
N GLU A 64 10.42 -2.17 10.39
CA GLU A 64 11.59 -2.02 9.52
C GLU A 64 11.35 -2.69 8.16
N LYS A 65 10.77 -3.89 8.17
CA LYS A 65 10.42 -4.61 6.95
C LYS A 65 9.37 -3.84 6.14
N ALA A 66 8.39 -3.25 6.81
CA ALA A 66 7.36 -2.44 6.15
C ALA A 66 7.99 -1.23 5.44
N LYS A 67 8.91 -0.55 6.08
CA LYS A 67 9.62 0.57 5.46
C LYS A 67 10.41 0.13 4.23
N GLN A 68 11.10 -1.00 4.32
CA GLN A 68 11.87 -1.55 3.19
C GLN A 68 10.95 -1.91 2.01
N VAL A 69 9.77 -2.46 2.29
CA VAL A 69 8.77 -2.75 1.27
C VAL A 69 8.37 -1.47 0.53
N GLY A 70 8.16 -0.37 1.27
CA GLY A 70 7.84 0.93 0.68
C GLY A 70 8.94 1.45 -0.22
N ILE A 71 10.19 1.40 0.25
CA ILE A 71 11.36 1.85 -0.53
C ILE A 71 11.51 1.01 -1.81
N GLU A 72 11.38 -0.30 -1.69
CA GLU A 72 11.48 -1.22 -2.84
C GLU A 72 10.40 -0.93 -3.89
N LEU A 73 9.16 -0.74 -3.45
CA LEU A 73 8.08 -0.42 -4.38
C LEU A 73 8.34 0.92 -5.09
N ALA A 74 8.81 1.91 -4.35
CA ALA A 74 9.11 3.23 -4.92
C ALA A 74 10.18 3.13 -6.02
N LYS A 75 11.21 2.33 -5.80
CA LYS A 75 12.24 2.10 -6.81
C LYS A 75 11.66 1.44 -8.07
N LYS A 76 10.83 0.43 -7.89
CA LYS A 76 10.16 -0.25 -9.02
C LYS A 76 9.23 0.70 -9.77
N ALA A 77 8.50 1.56 -9.05
CA ALA A 77 7.62 2.53 -9.65
C ALA A 77 8.40 3.56 -10.49
N GLN A 78 9.54 4.01 -10.00
CA GLN A 78 10.38 4.95 -10.74
C GLN A 78 10.92 4.34 -12.04
N GLU A 79 11.24 3.04 -12.05
CA GLU A 79 11.62 2.34 -13.27
C GLU A 79 10.52 2.37 -14.31
N MET A 80 9.26 2.44 -13.89
CA MET A 80 8.10 2.59 -14.76
C MET A 80 7.74 4.05 -15.02
N LYS A 81 8.57 4.99 -14.54
CA LYS A 81 8.35 6.44 -14.67
C LYS A 81 7.09 6.94 -13.94
N VAL A 82 6.72 6.25 -12.88
CA VAL A 82 5.61 6.67 -12.01
C VAL A 82 6.22 7.38 -10.79
N SER A 83 5.86 8.66 -10.59
CA SER A 83 6.35 9.45 -9.47
C SER A 83 5.24 9.93 -8.54
N GLU A 84 4.02 10.08 -9.05
CA GLU A 84 2.87 10.52 -8.27
C GLU A 84 1.83 9.41 -8.17
N VAL A 85 1.34 9.18 -6.95
CA VAL A 85 0.36 8.12 -6.68
C VAL A 85 -0.68 8.62 -5.69
N ILE A 86 -1.80 7.90 -5.61
CA ILE A 86 -2.81 8.10 -4.58
C ILE A 86 -2.65 6.96 -3.58
N PHE A 87 -2.44 7.30 -2.31
CA PHE A 87 -2.29 6.29 -1.27
C PHE A 87 -3.65 5.77 -0.81
N ASP A 88 -3.88 4.47 -0.98
CA ASP A 88 -5.08 3.78 -0.51
C ASP A 88 -4.69 2.87 0.66
N ARG A 89 -5.05 3.28 1.87
CA ARG A 89 -4.76 2.49 3.07
C ARG A 89 -5.64 1.25 3.20
N ASN A 90 -6.51 0.99 2.24
CA ASN A 90 -7.29 -0.24 2.12
C ASN A 90 -8.10 -0.58 3.38
N GLY A 91 -8.66 0.46 4.04
CA GLY A 91 -9.47 0.30 5.25
C GLY A 91 -8.66 0.13 6.54
N TYR A 92 -7.34 -0.02 6.47
CA TYR A 92 -6.49 -0.06 7.65
C TYR A 92 -6.30 1.32 8.25
N LYS A 93 -5.99 1.39 9.55
CA LYS A 93 -5.60 2.65 10.18
C LYS A 93 -4.23 3.08 9.66
N TYR A 94 -4.05 4.37 9.45
CA TYR A 94 -2.76 4.95 9.07
C TYR A 94 -1.84 5.01 10.29
N HIS A 95 -1.38 3.84 10.71
CA HIS A 95 -0.55 3.67 11.90
C HIS A 95 0.28 2.40 11.78
N GLY A 96 1.40 2.34 12.50
CA GLY A 96 2.24 1.16 12.53
C GLY A 96 2.81 0.80 11.16
N ARG A 97 2.60 -0.45 10.74
CA ARG A 97 3.15 -0.97 9.49
C ARG A 97 2.64 -0.22 8.25
N VAL A 98 1.38 0.21 8.26
CA VAL A 98 0.79 0.97 7.14
C VAL A 98 1.54 2.28 6.97
N ARG A 99 1.75 3.02 8.06
CA ARG A 99 2.51 4.27 8.03
C ARG A 99 3.96 4.03 7.61
N ALA A 100 4.59 2.97 8.11
CA ALA A 100 5.97 2.65 7.77
C ALA A 100 6.14 2.39 6.27
N MET A 101 5.20 1.66 5.65
CA MET A 101 5.20 1.44 4.20
C MET A 101 5.04 2.75 3.43
N ALA A 102 4.13 3.62 3.88
CA ALA A 102 3.93 4.94 3.26
C ALA A 102 5.18 5.82 3.37
N ASP A 103 5.79 5.86 4.55
CA ASP A 103 7.03 6.62 4.78
C ASP A 103 8.16 6.10 3.90
N GLY A 104 8.29 4.78 3.77
CA GLY A 104 9.28 4.15 2.90
C GLY A 104 9.07 4.51 1.43
N ALA A 105 7.83 4.49 0.97
CA ALA A 105 7.50 4.86 -0.41
C ALA A 105 7.84 6.33 -0.68
N ARG A 106 7.55 7.23 0.26
CA ARG A 106 7.91 8.65 0.14
C ARG A 106 9.41 8.84 0.13
N GLU A 107 10.13 8.14 1.02
CA GLU A 107 11.59 8.19 1.08
C GLU A 107 12.21 7.69 -0.22
N GLY A 108 11.60 6.71 -0.87
CA GLY A 108 12.03 6.19 -2.18
C GLY A 108 11.71 7.09 -3.35
N GLY A 109 10.98 8.20 -3.14
CA GLY A 109 10.73 9.20 -4.17
C GLY A 109 9.29 9.33 -4.66
N LEU A 110 8.36 8.55 -4.16
CA LEU A 110 6.95 8.69 -4.54
C LEU A 110 6.33 9.92 -3.85
N LYS A 111 5.43 10.58 -4.57
CA LYS A 111 4.71 11.76 -4.08
C LYS A 111 3.25 11.43 -3.84
N PHE A 112 2.82 11.63 -2.62
CA PHE A 112 1.41 11.50 -2.25
C PHE A 112 1.15 12.14 -0.90
#